data_14e389fe821c1b9886e8573b796db963
#
_entry.id   14e389fe821c1b9886e8573b796db963
#
_cell.length_a   1.000
_cell.length_b   1.000
_cell.length_c   1.000
_cell.angle_alpha   90.00
_cell.angle_beta   90.00
_cell.angle_gamma   90.00
#
_symmetry.space_group_name_H-M   'P 1'
#
loop_
_entity.id
_entity.type
_entity.pdbx_description
1 polymer ?
#
loop_
_entity_poly.entity_id
_entity_poly.type
_entity_poly.pdbx_seq_one_letter_code
_entity_poly.pdbx_strand_id
1 'polypeptide(L)'
;TWSGDGHNTPLEMIRAAKARGLKYIAITDHASPLGMLKGIKPHNYKKYIADIRAAAKKVPGIRVLVGAEVDILPDGKIYLPNYVLKELDWTVASVHTAFKQSKEKITQRIVRAMRNPHISAIGHLTARIVGRREPTLLDVPAALAAAKETNTALEINASWYRLDLNDLHCRMAKSADVKLVMSTDSHDEDAFDFAFGLGTARRGWIEARDVLNTLPFERFVKEMKK
;
A
#
# COMPACT_ATOMS: atom_id res chain seq x y z
N THR A 1 4.72 14.05 9.12
CA THR A 1 5.25 12.96 8.31
C THR A 1 6.77 12.90 8.36
N TRP A 2 7.29 11.76 7.97
CA TRP A 2 8.72 11.49 7.85
C TRP A 2 9.19 11.54 6.39
N SER A 3 8.31 11.30 5.42
CA SER A 3 8.59 11.52 4.00
C SER A 3 8.37 12.99 3.62
N GLY A 4 8.99 13.44 2.53
CA GLY A 4 9.03 14.87 2.17
C GLY A 4 7.78 15.39 1.48
N ASP A 5 6.84 14.53 1.16
CA ASP A 5 5.59 14.80 0.44
C ASP A 5 4.34 14.72 1.32
N GLY A 6 4.49 14.29 2.58
CA GLY A 6 3.40 14.37 3.54
C GLY A 6 3.32 15.74 4.22
N HIS A 7 2.12 16.21 4.52
CA HIS A 7 1.86 17.56 5.04
C HIS A 7 1.59 17.59 6.55
N ASN A 8 1.17 16.46 7.14
CA ASN A 8 0.77 16.40 8.55
C ASN A 8 1.68 15.46 9.37
N THR A 9 1.70 15.66 10.67
CA THR A 9 2.37 14.76 11.60
C THR A 9 1.62 13.42 11.72
N PRO A 10 2.28 12.33 12.15
CA PRO A 10 1.58 11.07 12.43
C PRO A 10 0.44 11.24 13.43
N LEU A 11 0.58 12.13 14.42
CA LEU A 11 -0.47 12.39 15.41
C LEU A 11 -1.72 13.02 14.78
N GLU A 12 -1.57 13.98 13.88
CA GLU A 12 -2.68 14.62 13.15
C GLU A 12 -3.37 13.59 12.25
N MET A 13 -2.61 12.82 11.47
CA MET A 13 -3.15 11.75 10.62
C MET A 13 -3.96 10.71 11.42
N ILE A 14 -3.46 10.27 12.58
CA ILE A 14 -4.18 9.32 13.45
C ILE A 14 -5.48 9.93 14.00
N ARG A 15 -5.46 11.21 14.41
CA ARG A 15 -6.64 11.93 14.87
C ARG A 15 -7.68 12.08 13.77
N ALA A 16 -7.25 12.45 12.56
CA ALA A 16 -8.12 12.59 11.40
C ALA A 16 -8.77 11.27 11.01
N ALA A 17 -8.01 10.18 10.99
CA ALA A 17 -8.53 8.83 10.75
C ALA A 17 -9.59 8.43 11.80
N LYS A 18 -9.31 8.67 13.08
CA LYS A 18 -10.26 8.40 14.17
C LYS A 18 -11.53 9.24 14.04
N ALA A 19 -11.40 10.53 13.72
CA ALA A 19 -12.54 11.44 13.54
C ALA A 19 -13.47 10.97 12.41
N ARG A 20 -12.92 10.32 11.37
CA ARG A 20 -13.68 9.68 10.29
C ARG A 20 -14.25 8.30 10.63
N GLY A 21 -14.12 7.85 11.89
CA GLY A 21 -14.68 6.60 12.37
C GLY A 21 -13.87 5.35 12.04
N LEU A 22 -12.65 5.49 11.48
CA LEU A 22 -11.78 4.35 11.22
C LEU A 22 -11.37 3.68 12.53
N LYS A 23 -11.34 2.36 12.53
CA LYS A 23 -10.99 1.56 13.72
C LYS A 23 -9.49 1.27 13.79
N TYR A 24 -8.82 1.31 12.66
CA TYR A 24 -7.37 1.19 12.53
C TYR A 24 -6.86 1.90 11.28
N ILE A 25 -5.58 2.22 11.30
CA ILE A 25 -4.85 2.89 10.21
C ILE A 25 -3.43 2.33 10.14
N ALA A 26 -2.88 2.22 8.95
CA ALA A 26 -1.45 2.04 8.72
C ALA A 26 -0.82 3.39 8.32
N ILE A 27 0.24 3.79 9.01
CA ILE A 27 1.09 4.91 8.61
C ILE A 27 2.22 4.35 7.77
N THR A 28 2.31 4.75 6.50
CA THR A 28 3.17 4.12 5.49
C THR A 28 3.98 5.15 4.71
N ASP A 29 4.77 5.96 5.41
CA ASP A 29 5.67 6.93 4.78
C ASP A 29 6.60 6.27 3.75
N HIS A 30 6.98 7.03 2.72
CA HIS A 30 7.85 6.54 1.65
C HIS A 30 9.22 6.08 2.16
N ALA A 31 9.63 4.91 1.70
CA ALA A 31 10.99 4.37 1.80
C ALA A 31 11.58 4.25 0.40
N SER A 32 12.31 5.26 -0.03
CA SER A 32 12.77 5.41 -1.40
C SER A 32 14.21 5.93 -1.47
N PRO A 33 15.00 5.48 -2.46
CA PRO A 33 16.29 6.10 -2.78
C PRO A 33 16.12 7.42 -3.54
N LEU A 34 14.92 7.71 -4.06
CA LEU A 34 14.62 8.89 -4.87
C LEU A 34 14.67 10.16 -4.05
N GLY A 35 15.48 11.13 -4.48
CA GLY A 35 15.64 12.40 -3.78
C GLY A 35 14.35 13.23 -3.73
N MET A 36 13.49 13.13 -4.75
CA MET A 36 12.22 13.87 -4.81
C MET A 36 11.21 13.44 -3.75
N LEU A 37 11.17 12.17 -3.40
CA LEU A 37 10.26 11.65 -2.36
C LEU A 37 10.80 11.88 -0.95
N LYS A 38 12.09 12.25 -0.81
CA LYS A 38 12.77 12.39 0.49
C LYS A 38 12.46 11.23 1.44
N GLY A 39 12.39 10.01 0.89
CA GLY A 39 12.00 8.81 1.61
C GLY A 39 12.89 8.49 2.79
N ILE A 40 12.33 7.82 3.79
CA ILE A 40 13.02 7.43 5.02
C ILE A 40 14.17 6.48 4.71
N LYS A 41 15.34 6.79 5.22
CA LYS A 41 16.53 5.94 5.06
C LYS A 41 16.55 4.81 6.11
N PRO A 42 17.14 3.64 5.80
CA PRO A 42 17.12 2.47 6.71
C PRO A 42 17.55 2.77 8.15
N HIS A 43 18.57 3.61 8.36
CA HIS A 43 19.09 3.94 9.69
C HIS A 43 18.14 4.80 10.53
N ASN A 44 17.13 5.45 9.93
CA ASN A 44 16.14 6.28 10.64
C ASN A 44 14.93 5.48 11.13
N TYR A 45 14.76 4.23 10.70
CA TYR A 45 13.54 3.46 10.98
C TYR A 45 13.30 3.19 12.45
N LYS A 46 14.35 3.01 13.26
CA LYS A 46 14.19 2.85 14.71
C LYS A 46 13.49 4.06 15.34
N LYS A 47 13.89 5.27 14.93
CA LYS A 47 13.27 6.51 15.41
C LYS A 47 11.87 6.68 14.84
N TYR A 48 11.68 6.44 13.56
CA TYR A 48 10.37 6.47 12.88
C TYR A 48 9.34 5.58 13.58
N ILE A 49 9.67 4.33 13.85
CA ILE A 49 8.80 3.39 14.56
C ILE A 49 8.46 3.92 15.96
N ALA A 50 9.44 4.42 16.70
CA ALA A 50 9.24 4.95 18.04
C ALA A 50 8.30 6.19 18.03
N ASP A 51 8.47 7.09 17.07
CA ASP A 51 7.66 8.32 16.95
C ASP A 51 6.19 7.98 16.62
N ILE A 52 5.92 7.03 15.70
CA ILE A 52 4.55 6.62 15.40
C ILE A 52 3.93 5.90 16.59
N ARG A 53 4.65 4.99 17.26
CA ARG A 53 4.14 4.32 18.46
C ARG A 53 3.82 5.33 19.58
N ALA A 54 4.64 6.38 19.74
CA ALA A 54 4.39 7.45 20.71
C ALA A 54 3.16 8.29 20.32
N ALA A 55 2.98 8.60 19.04
CA ALA A 55 1.79 9.29 18.55
C ALA A 55 0.51 8.45 18.76
N ALA A 56 0.56 7.15 18.47
CA ALA A 56 -0.56 6.22 18.66
C ALA A 56 -1.04 6.18 20.10
N LYS A 57 -0.14 6.18 21.10
CA LYS A 57 -0.50 6.19 22.52
C LYS A 57 -1.31 7.42 22.93
N LYS A 58 -1.19 8.55 22.21
CA LYS A 58 -1.92 9.79 22.47
C LYS A 58 -3.35 9.79 21.92
N VAL A 59 -3.74 8.77 21.15
CA VAL A 59 -5.06 8.69 20.50
C VAL A 59 -5.71 7.33 20.81
N PRO A 60 -6.27 7.14 22.02
CA PRO A 60 -6.92 5.87 22.35
C PRO A 60 -8.16 5.64 21.49
N GLY A 61 -8.53 4.36 21.30
CA GLY A 61 -9.73 3.96 20.55
C GLY A 61 -9.57 3.82 19.04
N ILE A 62 -8.34 3.96 18.52
CA ILE A 62 -7.94 3.55 17.17
C ILE A 62 -6.65 2.72 17.25
N ARG A 63 -6.55 1.68 16.45
CA ARG A 63 -5.33 0.88 16.33
C ARG A 63 -4.44 1.46 15.23
N VAL A 64 -3.14 1.51 15.47
CA VAL A 64 -2.17 2.06 14.50
C VAL A 64 -1.13 1.00 14.16
N LEU A 65 -1.02 0.71 12.88
CA LEU A 65 0.05 -0.11 12.29
C LEU A 65 1.18 0.81 11.85
N VAL A 66 2.40 0.48 12.24
CA VAL A 66 3.59 1.15 11.72
C VAL A 66 4.02 0.43 10.46
N GLY A 67 4.00 1.15 9.35
CA GLY A 67 4.31 0.57 8.06
C GLY A 67 5.30 1.40 7.26
N ALA A 68 5.44 1.04 6.00
CA ALA A 68 6.18 1.80 4.99
C ALA A 68 5.61 1.52 3.60
N GLU A 69 5.64 2.53 2.74
CA GLU A 69 5.57 2.31 1.30
C GLU A 69 7.00 2.25 0.76
N VAL A 70 7.40 1.05 0.33
CA VAL A 70 8.78 0.77 -0.09
C VAL A 70 8.91 0.67 -1.60
N ASP A 71 9.97 1.27 -2.15
CA ASP A 71 10.26 1.14 -3.58
C ASP A 71 10.61 -0.29 -3.95
N ILE A 72 9.98 -0.77 -5.01
CA ILE A 72 10.46 -1.91 -5.78
C ILE A 72 11.51 -1.37 -6.77
N LEU A 73 12.75 -1.74 -6.60
CA LEU A 73 13.86 -1.31 -7.47
C LEU A 73 13.72 -1.90 -8.87
N PRO A 74 14.39 -1.36 -9.91
CA PRO A 74 14.27 -1.83 -11.28
C PRO A 74 14.59 -3.32 -11.49
N ASP A 75 15.38 -3.92 -10.61
CA ASP A 75 15.71 -5.35 -10.59
C ASP A 75 14.74 -6.20 -9.77
N GLY A 76 13.72 -5.59 -9.16
CA GLY A 76 12.71 -6.25 -8.33
C GLY A 76 13.11 -6.46 -6.87
N LYS A 77 14.28 -5.97 -6.44
CA LYS A 77 14.63 -5.92 -5.03
C LYS A 77 13.82 -4.85 -4.31
N ILE A 78 13.62 -5.03 -3.02
CA ILE A 78 13.00 -4.04 -2.14
C ILE A 78 14.09 -3.10 -1.62
N TYR A 79 13.80 -1.79 -1.62
CA TYR A 79 14.77 -0.79 -1.16
C TYR A 79 15.19 -0.97 0.30
N LEU A 80 14.24 -1.29 1.18
CA LEU A 80 14.56 -1.54 2.58
C LEU A 80 15.13 -2.94 2.78
N PRO A 81 16.17 -3.08 3.61
CA PRO A 81 16.68 -4.39 3.98
C PRO A 81 15.71 -5.14 4.91
N ASN A 82 15.75 -6.48 4.86
CA ASN A 82 14.83 -7.32 5.61
C ASN A 82 14.89 -7.09 7.14
N TYR A 83 16.03 -6.67 7.70
CA TYR A 83 16.14 -6.38 9.13
C TYR A 83 15.29 -5.16 9.55
N VAL A 84 14.98 -4.24 8.63
CA VAL A 84 14.04 -3.15 8.85
C VAL A 84 12.61 -3.62 8.60
N LEU A 85 12.37 -4.31 7.48
CA LEU A 85 11.03 -4.76 7.09
C LEU A 85 10.34 -5.62 8.16
N LYS A 86 11.10 -6.49 8.82
CA LYS A 86 10.56 -7.36 9.89
C LYS A 86 10.09 -6.63 11.15
N GLU A 87 10.52 -5.37 11.35
CA GLU A 87 10.09 -4.54 12.49
C GLU A 87 8.81 -3.75 12.19
N LEU A 88 8.33 -3.78 10.92
CA LEU A 88 7.12 -3.11 10.48
C LEU A 88 5.90 -4.02 10.61
N ASP A 89 4.77 -3.42 10.94
CA ASP A 89 3.49 -4.13 11.03
C ASP A 89 2.86 -4.34 9.63
N TRP A 90 3.09 -3.40 8.70
CA TRP A 90 2.50 -3.42 7.36
C TRP A 90 3.44 -2.80 6.33
N THR A 91 3.67 -3.48 5.23
CA THR A 91 4.55 -2.98 4.17
C THR A 91 3.85 -3.04 2.82
N VAL A 92 3.74 -1.88 2.18
CA VAL A 92 3.26 -1.74 0.80
C VAL A 92 4.47 -1.58 -0.11
N ALA A 93 4.59 -2.37 -1.16
CA ALA A 93 5.67 -2.25 -2.14
C ALA A 93 5.15 -1.64 -3.44
N SER A 94 5.83 -0.61 -3.95
CA SER A 94 5.34 0.19 -5.08
C SER A 94 6.43 0.46 -6.12
N VAL A 95 5.98 0.66 -7.37
CA VAL A 95 6.85 1.05 -8.49
C VAL A 95 6.81 2.56 -8.66
N HIS A 96 7.95 3.25 -8.41
CA HIS A 96 8.06 4.70 -8.57
C HIS A 96 9.06 5.13 -9.66
N THR A 97 9.73 4.17 -10.32
CA THR A 97 10.73 4.46 -11.38
C THR A 97 10.69 3.41 -12.48
N ALA A 98 11.42 3.69 -13.56
CA ALA A 98 11.60 2.75 -14.69
C ALA A 98 10.26 2.19 -15.23
N PHE A 99 9.23 3.04 -15.35
CA PHE A 99 7.90 2.69 -15.82
C PHE A 99 7.86 2.14 -17.26
N LYS A 100 8.88 2.42 -18.07
CA LYS A 100 8.98 2.00 -19.47
C LYS A 100 9.70 0.67 -19.68
N GLN A 101 9.91 -0.11 -18.63
CA GLN A 101 10.43 -1.48 -18.80
C GLN A 101 9.46 -2.32 -19.64
N SER A 102 9.97 -3.39 -20.30
CA SER A 102 9.10 -4.30 -21.04
C SER A 102 8.10 -5.01 -20.13
N LYS A 103 7.01 -5.55 -20.70
CA LYS A 103 5.98 -6.29 -19.99
C LYS A 103 6.58 -7.38 -19.10
N GLU A 104 7.52 -8.14 -19.63
CA GLU A 104 8.19 -9.24 -18.94
C GLU A 104 8.98 -8.72 -17.73
N LYS A 105 9.74 -7.63 -17.92
CA LYS A 105 10.58 -7.05 -16.86
C LYS A 105 9.75 -6.46 -15.72
N ILE A 106 8.70 -5.69 -16.02
CA ILE A 106 7.78 -5.15 -15.00
C ILE A 106 7.09 -6.27 -14.26
N THR A 107 6.60 -7.30 -14.95
CA THR A 107 5.95 -8.46 -14.33
C THR A 107 6.90 -9.19 -13.39
N GLN A 108 8.10 -9.55 -13.86
CA GLN A 108 9.12 -10.19 -13.03
C GLN A 108 9.53 -9.35 -11.82
N ARG A 109 9.66 -8.03 -12.01
CA ARG A 109 9.96 -7.07 -10.95
C ARG A 109 8.94 -7.13 -9.82
N ILE A 110 7.65 -7.07 -10.15
CA ILE A 110 6.55 -7.09 -9.17
C ILE A 110 6.42 -8.47 -8.53
N VAL A 111 6.47 -9.55 -9.32
CA VAL A 111 6.44 -10.93 -8.81
C VAL A 111 7.60 -11.20 -7.84
N ARG A 112 8.81 -10.71 -8.15
CA ARG A 112 9.95 -10.83 -7.24
C ARG A 112 9.71 -10.09 -5.92
N ALA A 113 9.12 -8.91 -5.95
CA ALA A 113 8.77 -8.16 -4.76
C ALA A 113 7.77 -8.92 -3.88
N MET A 114 6.72 -9.51 -4.48
CA MET A 114 5.71 -10.31 -3.77
C MET A 114 6.30 -11.54 -3.06
N ARG A 115 7.39 -12.11 -3.58
CA ARG A 115 8.09 -13.25 -2.95
C ARG A 115 8.86 -12.87 -1.69
N ASN A 116 9.06 -11.60 -1.41
CA ASN A 116 9.63 -11.18 -0.13
C ASN A 116 8.57 -11.40 0.99
N PRO A 117 8.87 -12.20 2.04
CA PRO A 117 7.89 -12.54 3.07
C PRO A 117 7.40 -11.34 3.89
N HIS A 118 8.12 -10.23 3.86
CA HIS A 118 7.77 -9.01 4.59
C HIS A 118 6.91 -8.02 3.79
N ILE A 119 6.58 -8.30 2.52
CA ILE A 119 5.69 -7.46 1.72
C ILE A 119 4.26 -7.89 1.95
N SER A 120 3.44 -7.01 2.51
CA SER A 120 2.03 -7.26 2.82
C SER A 120 1.11 -6.99 1.62
N ALA A 121 1.41 -5.94 0.86
CA ALA A 121 0.62 -5.54 -0.30
C ALA A 121 1.47 -4.93 -1.41
N ILE A 122 0.96 -4.94 -2.64
CA ILE A 122 1.46 -4.12 -3.75
C ILE A 122 0.54 -2.90 -3.88
N GLY A 123 1.15 -1.71 -3.78
CA GLY A 123 0.47 -0.43 -3.98
C GLY A 123 0.29 -0.12 -5.45
N HIS A 124 -0.80 0.58 -5.81
CA HIS A 124 -1.13 1.07 -7.16
C HIS A 124 -0.45 0.27 -8.30
N LEU A 125 -0.84 -0.98 -8.42
CA LEU A 125 -0.20 -2.07 -9.19
C LEU A 125 0.29 -1.67 -10.57
N THR A 126 -0.48 -0.87 -11.31
CA THR A 126 -0.14 -0.46 -12.68
C THR A 126 0.64 0.86 -12.73
N ALA A 127 0.81 1.52 -11.59
CA ALA A 127 1.46 2.82 -11.42
C ALA A 127 0.87 3.92 -12.33
N ARG A 128 -0.37 3.78 -12.81
CA ARG A 128 -1.02 4.80 -13.64
C ARG A 128 -1.28 6.09 -12.87
N ILE A 129 -1.36 7.19 -13.60
CA ILE A 129 -1.91 8.46 -13.13
C ILE A 129 -2.89 8.93 -14.18
N VAL A 130 -4.18 9.02 -13.82
CA VAL A 130 -5.26 9.38 -14.73
C VAL A 130 -4.97 10.73 -15.41
N GLY A 131 -5.00 10.73 -16.74
CA GLY A 131 -4.71 11.91 -17.55
C GLY A 131 -3.24 12.35 -17.62
N ARG A 132 -2.30 11.65 -16.97
CA ARG A 132 -0.87 12.03 -16.93
C ARG A 132 0.11 10.90 -17.24
N ARG A 133 -0.18 9.68 -16.82
CA ARG A 133 0.68 8.53 -17.04
C ARG A 133 -0.14 7.28 -17.31
N GLU A 134 0.10 6.67 -18.46
CA GLU A 134 -0.50 5.38 -18.81
C GLU A 134 -0.06 4.27 -17.84
N PRO A 135 -0.88 3.24 -17.69
CA PRO A 135 -0.49 2.05 -16.93
C PRO A 135 0.82 1.45 -17.47
N THR A 136 1.66 0.93 -16.59
CA THR A 136 2.81 0.13 -17.00
C THR A 136 2.35 -1.12 -17.75
N LEU A 137 3.14 -1.58 -18.71
CA LEU A 137 2.89 -2.83 -19.41
C LEU A 137 3.09 -4.00 -18.44
N LEU A 138 1.98 -4.51 -17.88
CA LEU A 138 2.01 -5.59 -16.88
C LEU A 138 1.23 -6.80 -17.39
N ASP A 139 1.74 -8.01 -17.12
CA ASP A 139 0.97 -9.24 -17.21
C ASP A 139 0.11 -9.40 -15.95
N VAL A 140 -1.10 -8.85 -16.00
CA VAL A 140 -2.01 -8.86 -14.85
C VAL A 140 -2.34 -10.28 -14.39
N PRO A 141 -2.69 -11.24 -15.27
CA PRO A 141 -2.88 -12.63 -14.87
C PRO A 141 -1.68 -13.23 -14.11
N ALA A 142 -0.47 -13.02 -14.59
CA ALA A 142 0.73 -13.51 -13.92
C ALA A 142 0.96 -12.84 -12.56
N ALA A 143 0.69 -11.54 -12.45
CA ALA A 143 0.75 -10.81 -11.17
C ALA A 143 -0.30 -11.33 -10.17
N LEU A 144 -1.53 -11.59 -10.62
CA LEU A 144 -2.60 -12.17 -9.79
C LEU A 144 -2.24 -13.57 -9.29
N ALA A 145 -1.71 -14.42 -10.16
CA ALA A 145 -1.24 -15.76 -9.77
C ALA A 145 -0.16 -15.68 -8.67
N ALA A 146 0.82 -14.79 -8.85
CA ALA A 146 1.87 -14.58 -7.85
C ALA A 146 1.33 -13.99 -6.54
N ALA A 147 0.39 -13.05 -6.59
CA ALA A 147 -0.26 -12.49 -5.41
C ALA A 147 -0.99 -13.56 -4.60
N LYS A 148 -1.72 -14.45 -5.28
CA LYS A 148 -2.39 -15.62 -4.68
C LYS A 148 -1.38 -16.58 -4.04
N GLU A 149 -0.35 -16.99 -4.79
CA GLU A 149 0.71 -17.90 -4.33
C GLU A 149 1.40 -17.37 -3.07
N THR A 150 1.72 -16.08 -3.06
CA THR A 150 2.48 -15.45 -1.98
C THR A 150 1.61 -14.88 -0.87
N ASN A 151 0.29 -14.98 -0.96
CA ASN A 151 -0.67 -14.32 -0.05
C ASN A 151 -0.41 -12.81 0.10
N THR A 152 0.04 -12.14 -0.97
CA THR A 152 0.24 -10.69 -1.02
C THR A 152 -1.04 -10.01 -1.46
N ALA A 153 -1.51 -9.02 -0.70
CA ALA A 153 -2.70 -8.26 -1.09
C ALA A 153 -2.40 -7.30 -2.26
N LEU A 154 -3.44 -6.93 -3.01
CA LEU A 154 -3.35 -5.86 -4.00
C LEU A 154 -4.18 -4.66 -3.55
N GLU A 155 -3.65 -3.47 -3.79
CA GLU A 155 -4.30 -2.23 -3.39
C GLU A 155 -5.41 -1.84 -4.37
N ILE A 156 -6.54 -1.39 -3.82
CA ILE A 156 -7.50 -0.51 -4.49
C ILE A 156 -7.18 0.89 -3.99
N ASN A 157 -6.32 1.61 -4.71
CA ASN A 157 -5.97 2.98 -4.38
C ASN A 157 -7.14 3.90 -4.75
N ALA A 158 -7.74 4.53 -3.73
CA ALA A 158 -8.94 5.34 -3.87
C ALA A 158 -8.67 6.78 -4.32
N SER A 159 -7.41 7.21 -4.43
CA SER A 159 -7.08 8.53 -4.95
C SER A 159 -7.67 8.72 -6.35
N TRP A 160 -8.39 9.82 -6.54
CA TRP A 160 -9.11 10.12 -7.81
C TRP A 160 -8.19 10.14 -9.02
N TYR A 161 -6.93 10.48 -8.85
CA TYR A 161 -5.93 10.49 -9.93
C TYR A 161 -5.25 9.14 -10.16
N ARG A 162 -5.48 8.13 -9.31
CA ARG A 162 -4.94 6.79 -9.49
C ARG A 162 -6.02 5.77 -9.89
N LEU A 163 -6.99 5.49 -9.00
CA LEU A 163 -8.02 4.44 -9.18
C LEU A 163 -7.39 3.10 -9.61
N ASP A 164 -6.35 2.68 -8.92
CA ASP A 164 -5.51 1.54 -9.26
C ASP A 164 -5.46 0.55 -8.06
N LEU A 165 -6.04 -0.63 -8.16
CA LEU A 165 -6.62 -1.33 -9.33
C LEU A 165 -7.83 -0.60 -9.93
N ASN A 166 -7.99 -0.68 -11.26
CA ASN A 166 -9.24 -0.32 -11.91
C ASN A 166 -10.32 -1.39 -11.71
N ASP A 167 -11.54 -1.11 -12.15
CA ASP A 167 -12.70 -1.99 -12.01
C ASP A 167 -12.51 -3.36 -12.70
N LEU A 168 -11.89 -3.41 -13.89
CA LEU A 168 -11.58 -4.64 -14.60
C LEU A 168 -10.57 -5.50 -13.79
N HIS A 169 -9.49 -4.89 -13.31
CA HIS A 169 -8.48 -5.59 -12.54
C HIS A 169 -8.99 -6.03 -11.16
N CYS A 170 -9.88 -5.24 -10.52
CA CYS A 170 -10.60 -5.65 -9.32
C CYS A 170 -11.40 -6.94 -9.57
N ARG A 171 -12.17 -6.99 -10.65
CA ARG A 171 -12.94 -8.17 -11.02
C ARG A 171 -12.07 -9.39 -11.29
N MET A 172 -10.94 -9.19 -11.99
CA MET A 172 -9.98 -10.28 -12.23
C MET A 172 -9.36 -10.77 -10.90
N ALA A 173 -9.01 -9.87 -9.98
CA ALA A 173 -8.47 -10.22 -8.67
C ALA A 173 -9.48 -11.04 -7.85
N LYS A 174 -10.76 -10.63 -7.83
CA LYS A 174 -11.85 -11.42 -7.20
C LYS A 174 -11.96 -12.81 -7.81
N SER A 175 -11.98 -12.91 -9.14
CA SER A 175 -12.06 -14.22 -9.83
C SER A 175 -10.87 -15.12 -9.54
N ALA A 176 -9.69 -14.55 -9.29
CA ALA A 176 -8.48 -15.27 -8.90
C ALA A 176 -8.40 -15.54 -7.38
N ASP A 177 -9.39 -15.10 -6.59
CA ASP A 177 -9.40 -15.17 -5.13
C ASP A 177 -8.14 -14.53 -4.50
N VAL A 178 -7.75 -13.36 -5.00
CA VAL A 178 -6.64 -12.54 -4.49
C VAL A 178 -7.19 -11.57 -3.45
N LYS A 179 -6.52 -11.45 -2.32
CA LYS A 179 -6.88 -10.50 -1.25
C LYS A 179 -6.68 -9.07 -1.73
N LEU A 180 -7.65 -8.21 -1.38
CA LEU A 180 -7.60 -6.77 -1.67
C LEU A 180 -7.50 -5.95 -0.40
N VAL A 181 -6.90 -4.77 -0.49
CA VAL A 181 -6.95 -3.72 0.53
C VAL A 181 -7.34 -2.42 -0.15
N MET A 182 -8.15 -1.59 0.51
CA MET A 182 -8.49 -0.27 0.00
C MET A 182 -7.76 0.80 0.81
N SER A 183 -7.05 1.70 0.15
CA SER A 183 -6.36 2.82 0.77
C SER A 183 -6.58 4.11 -0.01
N THR A 184 -6.30 5.24 0.61
CA THR A 184 -6.49 6.56 0.01
C THR A 184 -5.18 7.17 -0.49
N ASP A 185 -4.03 6.58 -0.11
CA ASP A 185 -2.70 7.15 -0.44
C ASP A 185 -2.62 8.62 0.03
N SER A 186 -3.13 8.86 1.28
CA SER A 186 -3.31 10.20 1.82
C SER A 186 -1.99 10.82 2.25
N HIS A 187 -1.73 12.03 1.75
CA HIS A 187 -0.56 12.82 2.10
C HIS A 187 -0.90 13.97 3.08
N ASP A 188 -2.20 14.14 3.37
CA ASP A 188 -2.72 15.11 4.33
C ASP A 188 -3.96 14.58 5.06
N GLU A 189 -4.38 15.29 6.11
CA GLU A 189 -5.51 14.89 6.96
C GLU A 189 -6.88 15.01 6.30
N ASP A 190 -7.00 15.71 5.19
CA ASP A 190 -8.25 15.88 4.44
C ASP A 190 -8.44 14.83 3.35
N ALA A 191 -7.39 14.13 2.94
CA ALA A 191 -7.38 13.20 1.82
C ALA A 191 -7.89 11.78 2.14
N PHE A 192 -8.58 11.55 3.27
CA PHE A 192 -9.21 10.27 3.61
C PHE A 192 -10.56 10.09 2.91
N ASP A 193 -10.60 10.21 1.59
CA ASP A 193 -11.81 10.00 0.80
C ASP A 193 -11.78 8.65 0.07
N PHE A 194 -12.70 7.77 0.44
CA PHE A 194 -12.85 6.45 -0.17
C PHE A 194 -13.88 6.40 -1.30
N ALA A 195 -14.57 7.49 -1.61
CA ALA A 195 -15.72 7.48 -2.53
C ALA A 195 -15.35 6.91 -3.91
N PHE A 196 -14.23 7.35 -4.47
CA PHE A 196 -13.77 6.86 -5.78
C PHE A 196 -13.33 5.38 -5.74
N GLY A 197 -12.64 4.97 -4.66
CA GLY A 197 -12.25 3.57 -4.46
C GLY A 197 -13.46 2.66 -4.30
N LEU A 198 -14.48 3.08 -3.55
CA LEU A 198 -15.74 2.37 -3.40
C LEU A 198 -16.49 2.26 -4.73
N GLY A 199 -16.53 3.34 -5.51
CA GLY A 199 -17.10 3.33 -6.86
C GLY A 199 -16.42 2.32 -7.77
N THR A 200 -15.06 2.32 -7.78
CA THR A 200 -14.24 1.38 -8.53
C THR A 200 -14.48 -0.07 -8.09
N ALA A 201 -14.47 -0.32 -6.78
CA ALA A 201 -14.72 -1.64 -6.21
C ALA A 201 -16.10 -2.19 -6.61
N ARG A 202 -17.17 -1.36 -6.49
CA ARG A 202 -18.54 -1.75 -6.89
C ARG A 202 -18.63 -2.09 -8.39
N ARG A 203 -18.01 -1.32 -9.26
CA ARG A 203 -17.92 -1.61 -10.71
C ARG A 203 -17.17 -2.90 -10.99
N GLY A 204 -16.17 -3.24 -10.17
CA GLY A 204 -15.43 -4.51 -10.21
C GLY A 204 -16.15 -5.66 -9.50
N TRP A 205 -17.39 -5.43 -8.99
CA TRP A 205 -18.18 -6.42 -8.25
C TRP A 205 -17.52 -6.91 -6.95
N ILE A 206 -16.68 -6.06 -6.36
CA ILE A 206 -16.04 -6.33 -5.07
C ILE A 206 -17.05 -6.16 -3.95
N GLU A 207 -17.05 -7.10 -3.03
CA GLU A 207 -17.82 -7.12 -1.80
C GLU A 207 -16.92 -6.88 -0.60
N ALA A 208 -17.51 -6.54 0.56
CA ALA A 208 -16.73 -6.31 1.79
C ALA A 208 -15.83 -7.51 2.16
N ARG A 209 -16.28 -8.74 1.95
CA ARG A 209 -15.51 -9.96 2.22
C ARG A 209 -14.25 -10.12 1.36
N ASP A 210 -14.18 -9.44 0.21
CA ASP A 210 -13.04 -9.49 -0.71
C ASP A 210 -11.94 -8.50 -0.30
N VAL A 211 -12.24 -7.60 0.67
CA VAL A 211 -11.35 -6.50 1.08
C VAL A 211 -10.92 -6.68 2.53
N LEU A 212 -9.62 -6.91 2.76
CA LEU A 212 -9.07 -7.25 4.08
C LEU A 212 -9.38 -6.20 5.15
N ASN A 213 -9.26 -4.92 4.81
CA ASN A 213 -9.43 -3.84 5.79
C ASN A 213 -10.90 -3.43 6.02
N THR A 214 -11.86 -4.22 5.59
CA THR A 214 -13.24 -4.22 6.11
C THR A 214 -13.40 -5.14 7.34
N LEU A 215 -12.42 -6.00 7.59
CA LEU A 215 -12.45 -6.93 8.72
C LEU A 215 -12.18 -6.20 10.05
N PRO A 216 -12.69 -6.72 11.17
CA PRO A 216 -12.22 -6.30 12.50
C PRO A 216 -10.71 -6.47 12.63
N PHE A 217 -10.06 -5.60 13.40
CA PHE A 217 -8.60 -5.52 13.50
C PHE A 217 -7.92 -6.87 13.79
N GLU A 218 -8.45 -7.63 14.74
CA GLU A 218 -7.89 -8.93 15.15
C GLU A 218 -7.96 -9.96 14.00
N ARG A 219 -9.01 -9.92 13.21
CA ARG A 219 -9.14 -10.75 12.00
C ARG A 219 -8.22 -10.26 10.88
N PHE A 220 -8.15 -8.94 10.66
CA PHE A 220 -7.23 -8.36 9.70
C PHE A 220 -5.78 -8.80 9.98
N VAL A 221 -5.32 -8.69 11.24
CA VAL A 221 -3.95 -9.11 11.63
C VAL A 221 -3.72 -10.62 11.38
N LYS A 222 -4.75 -11.44 11.58
CA LYS A 222 -4.67 -12.89 11.33
C LYS A 222 -4.54 -13.23 9.85
N GLU A 223 -5.20 -12.43 9.00
CA GLU A 223 -5.25 -12.62 7.55
C GLU A 223 -4.06 -11.97 6.82
N MET A 224 -3.35 -11.05 7.50
CA MET A 224 -2.14 -10.45 6.94
C MET A 224 -1.09 -11.53 6.64
N LYS A 225 -0.32 -11.28 5.59
CA LYS A 225 0.91 -12.02 5.33
C LYS A 225 1.89 -11.76 6.48
N LYS A 226 2.43 -12.81 7.03
CA LYS A 226 3.50 -12.79 8.05
C LYS A 226 4.81 -13.19 7.40
#